data_c8381a4f966d6a1bfd5e3084590ab691
#
_entry.id   c8381a4f966d6a1bfd5e3084590ab691
#
_cell.length_a   1.000
_cell.length_b   1.000
_cell.length_c   1.000
_cell.angle_alpha   90.00
_cell.angle_beta   90.00
_cell.angle_gamma   90.00
#
_symmetry.space_group_name_H-M   'P 1'
#
loop_
_entity.id
_entity.type
_entity.pdbx_description
1 polymer ?
#
loop_
_entity_poly.entity_id
_entity_poly.type
_entity_poly.pdbx_seq_one_letter_code
_entity_poly.pdbx_strand_id
1 'polypeptide(L)'
;MNSKWMWCLALVSILALIPALASAEAPPATAFNPKPASGDIVLPMPDGAEMVFRAVPVPGRGFWGDRDRIIQIGDAAGGIFEGLQRTQISGSFPGADGEGWTLVLAKYELTKGQFIAVMGLEGLLAASGDPEDRNLSGLQGRALRDALMRPLTFVSHQDIEVFLRRYNQWLFDPEHPERLAAVPRVDSVPGFLRLPTEEEWEYAARGGMPALEEGTFDDRLPFPARELNEHAWHLGNARHQLRPVGLRSPNRLGFHDLLGNAQEMTAGLFRPEIWQGKPGGVAVRGGSVSTPAAEMRSSLRAELDAYAWNADQDRMEERRSFNTGARLAIGANVVVSSRQRAEIEQEYEAYREDIRRSMPVGRTLDNLVAQASVQLGTVEPILARLIDQNESLREPLTTVQAYMDRARERLELAQRESARSLAQDAARNGVNLSVYLSRLERLERSRETAQRLLEISSRYQEQVAALEASIQELTSAAQEQMRGYREKITQLGDYEPGYIETALATLRAAEPPQRERLVLDLLGKHLEEFGMQRRAEPERWLDEFREGFAGFEG
;
A
#
# COMPACT_ATOMS: atom_id res chain seq x y z
N MET A 1 -24.71 52.85 -69.87
CA MET A 1 -25.99 53.24 -69.23
C MET A 1 -26.48 52.11 -68.37
N ASN A 2 -26.45 52.34 -67.11
CA ASN A 2 -27.18 51.85 -65.92
C ASN A 2 -28.14 50.67 -66.07
N SER A 3 -27.94 49.66 -65.24
CA SER A 3 -28.92 49.33 -64.19
C SER A 3 -28.43 48.28 -63.27
N LYS A 4 -28.27 48.63 -61.99
CA LYS A 4 -28.04 47.75 -60.85
C LYS A 4 -29.35 47.03 -60.51
N TRP A 5 -29.33 45.72 -60.35
CA TRP A 5 -30.38 45.00 -59.63
C TRP A 5 -29.79 44.25 -58.49
N MET A 6 -30.21 44.66 -57.34
CA MET A 6 -29.93 44.13 -55.99
C MET A 6 -30.70 42.84 -55.80
N TRP A 7 -29.96 41.75 -55.48
CA TRP A 7 -30.55 40.52 -54.97
C TRP A 7 -30.46 40.53 -53.43
N CYS A 8 -31.59 40.71 -52.79
CA CYS A 8 -31.78 40.43 -51.38
C CYS A 8 -31.79 38.92 -51.19
N LEU A 9 -30.70 38.37 -50.64
CA LEU A 9 -30.68 37.03 -50.09
C LEU A 9 -31.38 37.06 -48.72
N ALA A 10 -32.61 36.56 -48.70
CA ALA A 10 -33.28 36.19 -47.44
C ALA A 10 -32.57 35.03 -46.84
N LEU A 11 -31.75 35.25 -45.79
CA LEU A 11 -31.28 34.24 -44.90
C LEU A 11 -32.47 33.69 -44.09
N VAL A 12 -33.03 32.59 -44.55
CA VAL A 12 -33.94 31.77 -43.75
C VAL A 12 -33.07 31.09 -42.70
N SER A 13 -33.04 31.66 -41.50
CA SER A 13 -32.52 31.01 -40.31
C SER A 13 -33.40 29.80 -40.01
N ILE A 14 -32.96 28.62 -40.45
CA ILE A 14 -33.48 27.37 -39.94
C ILE A 14 -32.93 27.28 -38.52
N LEU A 15 -33.66 27.80 -37.54
CA LEU A 15 -33.56 27.36 -36.16
C LEU A 15 -33.95 25.89 -36.18
N ALA A 16 -32.94 25.02 -36.21
CA ALA A 16 -33.14 23.66 -35.83
C ALA A 16 -33.65 23.70 -34.38
N LEU A 17 -34.94 23.45 -34.19
CA LEU A 17 -35.51 23.05 -32.93
C LEU A 17 -34.78 21.76 -32.56
N ILE A 18 -33.69 21.88 -31.83
CA ILE A 18 -33.22 20.80 -30.96
C ILE A 18 -34.39 20.65 -29.99
N PRO A 19 -35.10 19.52 -29.96
CA PRO A 19 -36.01 19.28 -28.87
C PRO A 19 -35.14 19.39 -27.62
N ALA A 20 -35.28 20.49 -26.86
CA ALA A 20 -34.89 20.48 -25.47
C ALA A 20 -35.44 19.15 -24.94
N LEU A 21 -34.58 18.27 -24.52
CA LEU A 21 -34.96 17.16 -23.65
C LEU A 21 -35.80 17.84 -22.58
N ALA A 22 -37.12 17.77 -22.76
CA ALA A 22 -38.09 18.29 -21.83
C ALA A 22 -37.60 17.73 -20.52
N SER A 23 -37.27 18.59 -19.59
CA SER A 23 -36.75 18.28 -18.26
C SER A 23 -37.35 16.97 -17.76
N ALA A 24 -36.70 15.85 -18.07
CA ALA A 24 -36.87 14.68 -17.27
C ALA A 24 -36.48 15.20 -15.89
N GLU A 25 -37.46 15.32 -15.02
CA GLU A 25 -37.28 15.75 -13.64
C GLU A 25 -36.06 15.04 -13.12
N ALA A 26 -35.01 15.80 -12.77
CA ALA A 26 -33.77 15.21 -12.26
C ALA A 26 -34.18 14.20 -11.16
N PRO A 27 -33.65 12.98 -11.18
CA PRO A 27 -34.06 12.00 -10.18
C PRO A 27 -33.90 12.66 -8.81
N PRO A 28 -34.89 12.53 -7.91
CA PRO A 28 -34.83 13.18 -6.62
C PRO A 28 -33.51 12.80 -5.94
N ALA A 29 -32.87 13.72 -5.20
CA ALA A 29 -31.58 13.50 -4.52
C ALA A 29 -31.53 12.18 -3.76
N THR A 30 -32.65 11.75 -3.19
CA THR A 30 -32.84 10.42 -2.57
C THR A 30 -32.62 9.23 -3.50
N ALA A 31 -32.65 9.41 -4.81
CA ALA A 31 -32.39 8.32 -5.75
C ALA A 31 -30.92 7.90 -5.72
N PHE A 32 -29.99 8.84 -5.52
CA PHE A 32 -28.54 8.55 -5.46
C PHE A 32 -28.08 8.04 -4.08
N ASN A 33 -28.95 8.09 -3.05
CA ASN A 33 -28.72 7.46 -1.76
C ASN A 33 -29.92 6.60 -1.35
N PRO A 34 -30.14 5.44 -1.98
CA PRO A 34 -31.32 4.61 -1.72
C PRO A 34 -31.37 4.06 -0.28
N LYS A 35 -30.28 4.09 0.46
CA LYS A 35 -30.17 3.62 1.85
C LYS A 35 -29.43 4.66 2.70
N PRO A 36 -30.04 5.83 3.01
CA PRO A 36 -29.39 6.83 3.85
C PRO A 36 -29.02 6.27 5.22
N ALA A 37 -27.83 6.62 5.70
CA ALA A 37 -27.32 6.20 7.01
C ALA A 37 -26.58 7.35 7.70
N SER A 38 -26.52 7.28 9.03
CA SER A 38 -25.70 8.21 9.79
C SER A 38 -24.23 8.11 9.37
N GLY A 39 -23.56 9.26 9.27
CA GLY A 39 -22.17 9.36 8.82
C GLY A 39 -21.96 9.31 7.32
N ASP A 40 -23.04 9.33 6.52
CA ASP A 40 -22.92 9.51 5.07
C ASP A 40 -22.40 10.92 4.75
N ILE A 41 -21.38 11.00 3.90
CA ILE A 41 -20.82 12.23 3.35
C ILE A 41 -21.42 12.39 1.95
N VAL A 42 -22.22 13.42 1.74
CA VAL A 42 -22.91 13.65 0.46
C VAL A 42 -22.27 14.79 -0.27
N LEU A 43 -21.67 14.51 -1.44
CA LEU A 43 -21.10 15.52 -2.32
C LEU A 43 -22.09 15.89 -3.42
N PRO A 44 -22.25 17.19 -3.72
CA PRO A 44 -23.06 17.64 -4.83
C PRO A 44 -22.40 17.28 -6.16
N MET A 45 -23.24 17.07 -7.18
CA MET A 45 -22.84 16.86 -8.56
C MET A 45 -23.64 17.82 -9.48
N PRO A 46 -23.22 17.99 -10.74
CA PRO A 46 -24.03 18.71 -11.70
C PRO A 46 -25.46 18.17 -11.78
N ASP A 47 -26.39 19.01 -12.24
CA ASP A 47 -27.80 18.69 -12.48
C ASP A 47 -28.56 18.13 -11.24
N GLY A 48 -28.08 18.46 -10.02
CA GLY A 48 -28.69 18.04 -8.78
C GLY A 48 -28.49 16.56 -8.43
N ALA A 49 -27.58 15.88 -9.12
CA ALA A 49 -27.13 14.54 -8.71
C ALA A 49 -26.26 14.63 -7.45
N GLU A 50 -26.09 13.51 -6.79
CA GLU A 50 -25.31 13.39 -5.57
C GLU A 50 -24.39 12.17 -5.63
N MET A 51 -23.27 12.24 -4.92
CA MET A 51 -22.40 11.10 -4.68
C MET A 51 -22.19 10.93 -3.18
N VAL A 52 -22.37 9.72 -2.70
CA VAL A 52 -22.35 9.41 -1.27
C VAL A 52 -21.10 8.64 -0.91
N PHE A 53 -20.41 9.10 0.13
CA PHE A 53 -19.19 8.51 0.65
C PHE A 53 -19.33 8.14 2.12
N ARG A 54 -18.44 7.30 2.59
CA ARG A 54 -18.31 6.95 4.01
C ARG A 54 -16.83 7.03 4.43
N ALA A 55 -16.62 7.58 5.62
CA ALA A 55 -15.31 7.57 6.27
C ALA A 55 -15.10 6.21 6.96
N VAL A 56 -13.94 5.61 6.73
CA VAL A 56 -13.53 4.34 7.31
C VAL A 56 -12.30 4.58 8.18
N PRO A 57 -12.40 4.41 9.50
CA PRO A 57 -11.24 4.51 10.38
C PRO A 57 -10.17 3.50 10.01
N VAL A 58 -8.91 3.91 10.04
CA VAL A 58 -7.75 3.05 9.91
C VAL A 58 -7.01 2.92 11.24
N PRO A 59 -6.32 1.80 11.50
CA PRO A 59 -5.62 1.62 12.76
C PRO A 59 -4.45 2.60 12.92
N GLY A 60 -4.00 2.78 14.17
CA GLY A 60 -2.91 3.68 14.53
C GLY A 60 -3.33 5.14 14.65
N ARG A 61 -2.62 5.90 15.51
CA ARG A 61 -2.97 7.28 15.85
C ARG A 61 -2.00 8.31 15.28
N GLY A 62 -0.71 8.04 15.32
CA GLY A 62 0.32 8.97 14.88
C GLY A 62 0.36 9.18 13.37
N PHE A 63 1.09 10.20 12.94
CA PHE A 63 1.39 10.41 11.52
C PHE A 63 2.32 9.31 10.99
N TRP A 64 3.33 8.94 11.77
CA TRP A 64 4.34 7.95 11.38
C TRP A 64 3.83 6.53 11.57
N GLY A 65 4.27 5.64 10.66
CA GLY A 65 3.81 4.28 10.53
C GLY A 65 3.77 3.52 11.84
N ASP A 66 2.57 3.17 12.24
CA ASP A 66 2.27 2.37 13.40
C ASP A 66 2.25 0.89 12.99
N ARG A 67 2.62 -0.01 13.91
CA ARG A 67 2.50 -1.46 13.69
C ARG A 67 1.07 -1.88 13.40
N ASP A 68 0.12 -1.20 14.02
CA ASP A 68 -1.30 -1.48 13.87
C ASP A 68 -1.82 -1.19 12.46
N ARG A 69 -1.09 -0.40 11.66
CA ARG A 69 -1.39 -0.14 10.24
C ARG A 69 -0.96 -1.24 9.29
N ILE A 70 -0.17 -2.18 9.78
CA ILE A 70 0.26 -3.32 8.99
C ILE A 70 -0.86 -4.34 8.97
N ILE A 71 -1.41 -4.54 7.78
CA ILE A 71 -2.48 -5.52 7.52
C ILE A 71 -2.00 -6.59 6.56
N GLN A 72 -2.69 -7.70 6.54
CA GLN A 72 -2.51 -8.75 5.57
C GLN A 72 -3.73 -8.78 4.66
N ILE A 73 -3.49 -8.62 3.35
CA ILE A 73 -4.52 -8.75 2.31
C ILE A 73 -4.24 -9.96 1.45
N GLY A 74 -5.20 -10.32 0.59
CA GLY A 74 -5.12 -11.56 -0.20
C GLY A 74 -5.68 -12.77 0.54
N ASP A 75 -5.45 -13.96 0.00
CA ASP A 75 -5.94 -15.22 0.55
C ASP A 75 -4.96 -16.34 0.21
N ALA A 76 -4.44 -17.05 1.21
CA ALA A 76 -3.54 -18.19 1.01
C ALA A 76 -4.17 -19.33 0.21
N ALA A 77 -5.50 -19.48 0.29
CA ALA A 77 -6.30 -20.45 -0.45
C ALA A 77 -6.97 -19.84 -1.68
N GLY A 78 -6.64 -18.60 -2.02
CA GLY A 78 -7.18 -17.86 -3.16
C GLY A 78 -6.65 -18.36 -4.51
N GLY A 79 -7.02 -17.62 -5.58
CA GLY A 79 -6.48 -17.87 -6.91
C GLY A 79 -5.00 -17.47 -7.05
N ILE A 80 -4.43 -17.77 -8.22
CA ILE A 80 -3.01 -17.49 -8.52
C ILE A 80 -2.61 -16.00 -8.43
N PHE A 81 -3.59 -15.11 -8.39
CA PHE A 81 -3.37 -13.66 -8.32
C PHE A 81 -3.63 -13.07 -6.92
N GLU A 82 -3.94 -13.88 -5.93
CA GLU A 82 -4.46 -13.45 -4.63
C GLU A 82 -3.56 -13.86 -3.47
N GLY A 83 -2.28 -14.11 -3.73
CA GLY A 83 -1.32 -14.45 -2.68
C GLY A 83 -1.36 -13.46 -1.51
N LEU A 84 -1.06 -13.98 -0.31
CA LEU A 84 -1.00 -13.14 0.88
C LEU A 84 0.05 -12.05 0.74
N GLN A 85 -0.37 -10.81 0.92
CA GLN A 85 0.51 -9.63 0.88
C GLN A 85 0.42 -8.89 2.21
N ARG A 86 1.58 -8.66 2.81
CA ARG A 86 1.68 -7.76 3.96
C ARG A 86 1.83 -6.35 3.43
N THR A 87 0.88 -5.50 3.77
CA THR A 87 0.84 -4.11 3.34
C THR A 87 0.52 -3.18 4.50
N GLN A 88 0.57 -1.90 4.25
CA GLN A 88 0.23 -0.88 5.24
C GLN A 88 -1.01 -0.12 4.77
N ILE A 89 -2.02 -0.03 5.63
CA ILE A 89 -3.19 0.80 5.39
C ILE A 89 -2.97 2.20 5.99
N SER A 90 -3.35 3.23 5.26
CA SER A 90 -3.23 4.63 5.70
C SER A 90 -4.51 5.39 5.39
N GLY A 91 -4.87 6.32 6.26
CA GLY A 91 -5.94 7.27 6.01
C GLY A 91 -5.44 8.53 5.30
N SER A 92 -6.33 9.20 4.60
CA SER A 92 -6.05 10.50 3.96
C SER A 92 -6.49 11.68 4.82
N PHE A 93 -7.41 11.47 5.76
CA PHE A 93 -8.00 12.54 6.57
C PHE A 93 -7.88 12.24 8.06
N PRO A 94 -7.71 13.28 8.91
CA PRO A 94 -7.84 13.12 10.35
C PRO A 94 -9.20 12.54 10.72
N GLY A 95 -9.24 11.68 11.73
CA GLY A 95 -10.48 11.19 12.32
C GLY A 95 -11.27 12.31 13.01
N ALA A 96 -12.54 12.04 13.28
CA ALA A 96 -13.43 13.01 13.93
C ALA A 96 -12.98 13.37 15.38
N ASP A 97 -12.21 12.50 16.02
CA ASP A 97 -11.58 12.70 17.33
C ASP A 97 -10.28 13.51 17.28
N GLY A 98 -9.74 13.76 16.07
CA GLY A 98 -8.46 14.42 15.84
C GLY A 98 -7.23 13.56 16.14
N GLU A 99 -7.40 12.33 16.63
CA GLU A 99 -6.29 11.45 17.00
C GLU A 99 -6.04 10.33 16.00
N GLY A 100 -7.07 9.90 15.28
CA GLY A 100 -7.00 8.83 14.30
C GLY A 100 -6.98 9.34 12.87
N TRP A 101 -6.93 8.40 11.94
CA TRP A 101 -6.98 8.65 10.50
C TRP A 101 -8.12 7.89 9.84
N THR A 102 -8.65 8.43 8.76
CA THR A 102 -9.72 7.80 7.97
C THR A 102 -9.38 7.81 6.50
N LEU A 103 -9.77 6.75 5.79
CA LEU A 103 -9.93 6.76 4.35
C LEU A 103 -11.42 7.01 4.01
N VAL A 104 -11.69 7.53 2.82
CA VAL A 104 -13.05 7.89 2.41
C VAL A 104 -13.36 7.26 1.06
N LEU A 105 -14.37 6.36 1.06
CA LEU A 105 -14.79 5.61 -0.12
C LEU A 105 -16.26 5.89 -0.45
N ALA A 106 -16.62 5.82 -1.74
CA ALA A 106 -17.99 5.90 -2.16
C ALA A 106 -18.81 4.72 -1.63
N LYS A 107 -19.99 5.01 -1.13
CA LYS A 107 -20.89 4.02 -0.53
C LYS A 107 -21.42 3.00 -1.52
N TYR A 108 -21.56 3.43 -2.77
CA TYR A 108 -22.05 2.64 -3.89
C TYR A 108 -21.05 2.66 -5.05
N GLU A 109 -21.24 1.76 -6.00
CA GLU A 109 -20.58 1.84 -7.32
C GLU A 109 -20.97 3.13 -8.04
N LEU A 110 -20.10 3.67 -8.90
CA LEU A 110 -20.41 4.80 -9.78
C LEU A 110 -21.53 4.41 -10.73
N THR A 111 -22.61 5.20 -10.75
CA THR A 111 -23.80 4.89 -11.54
C THR A 111 -23.78 5.60 -12.91
N LYS A 112 -24.57 5.07 -13.87
CA LYS A 112 -24.77 5.72 -15.17
C LYS A 112 -25.33 7.13 -15.02
N GLY A 113 -26.25 7.35 -14.10
CA GLY A 113 -26.83 8.68 -13.82
C GLY A 113 -25.80 9.69 -13.32
N GLN A 114 -24.91 9.28 -12.43
CA GLN A 114 -23.82 10.11 -11.95
C GLN A 114 -22.81 10.45 -13.06
N PHE A 115 -22.51 9.49 -13.93
CA PHE A 115 -21.63 9.74 -15.08
C PHE A 115 -22.26 10.74 -16.05
N ILE A 116 -23.54 10.58 -16.36
CA ILE A 116 -24.29 11.52 -17.22
C ILE A 116 -24.31 12.93 -16.63
N ALA A 117 -24.48 13.07 -15.33
CA ALA A 117 -24.49 14.38 -14.67
C ALA A 117 -23.21 15.19 -14.93
N VAL A 118 -22.05 14.52 -15.03
CA VAL A 118 -20.76 15.18 -15.27
C VAL A 118 -20.40 15.23 -16.76
N MET A 119 -20.69 14.16 -17.50
CA MET A 119 -20.20 13.96 -18.87
C MET A 119 -21.27 14.24 -19.92
N GLY A 120 -22.53 14.34 -19.51
CA GLY A 120 -23.69 14.39 -20.43
C GLY A 120 -24.02 13.00 -21.02
N LEU A 121 -25.22 12.89 -21.58
CA LEU A 121 -25.65 11.68 -22.29
C LEU A 121 -24.75 11.36 -23.49
N GLU A 122 -24.35 12.36 -24.26
CA GLU A 122 -23.43 12.18 -25.38
C GLU A 122 -22.07 11.67 -24.91
N GLY A 123 -21.59 12.15 -23.76
CA GLY A 123 -20.37 11.64 -23.14
C GLY A 123 -20.49 10.16 -22.75
N LEU A 124 -21.62 9.73 -22.20
CA LEU A 124 -21.87 8.31 -21.94
C LEU A 124 -21.87 7.50 -23.24
N LEU A 125 -22.60 7.96 -24.28
CA LEU A 125 -22.69 7.24 -25.55
C LEU A 125 -21.35 7.15 -26.30
N ALA A 126 -20.46 8.11 -26.09
CA ALA A 126 -19.10 8.08 -26.63
C ALA A 126 -18.16 7.14 -25.88
N ALA A 127 -18.28 7.09 -24.56
CA ALA A 127 -17.42 6.27 -23.69
C ALA A 127 -17.90 4.82 -23.59
N SER A 128 -19.22 4.63 -23.44
CA SER A 128 -19.80 3.30 -23.18
C SER A 128 -19.90 2.44 -24.43
N GLY A 129 -19.47 1.19 -24.29
CA GLY A 129 -19.73 0.13 -25.27
C GLY A 129 -21.08 -0.59 -25.08
N ASP A 130 -21.90 -0.18 -24.10
CA ASP A 130 -23.19 -0.81 -23.81
C ASP A 130 -24.25 -0.44 -24.86
N PRO A 131 -24.78 -1.41 -25.65
CA PRO A 131 -25.83 -1.14 -26.62
C PRO A 131 -27.13 -0.60 -26.01
N GLU A 132 -27.43 -0.93 -24.74
CA GLU A 132 -28.65 -0.51 -24.05
C GLU A 132 -28.64 1.02 -23.77
N ASP A 133 -27.48 1.65 -23.66
CA ASP A 133 -27.35 3.08 -23.36
C ASP A 133 -27.95 3.97 -24.47
N ARG A 134 -28.00 3.50 -25.71
CA ARG A 134 -28.66 4.19 -26.85
C ARG A 134 -30.17 4.34 -26.68
N ASN A 135 -30.76 3.49 -25.83
CA ASN A 135 -32.21 3.50 -25.60
C ASN A 135 -32.60 4.34 -24.37
N LEU A 136 -31.63 4.90 -23.63
CA LEU A 136 -31.91 5.67 -22.40
C LEU A 136 -32.85 6.86 -22.66
N SER A 137 -32.71 7.56 -23.77
CA SER A 137 -33.56 8.70 -24.15
C SER A 137 -35.04 8.32 -24.38
N GLY A 138 -35.32 7.05 -24.65
CA GLY A 138 -36.69 6.53 -24.83
C GLY A 138 -37.33 6.03 -23.52
N LEU A 139 -36.56 5.92 -22.43
CA LEU A 139 -37.07 5.44 -21.14
C LEU A 139 -37.70 6.59 -20.34
N GLN A 140 -38.71 6.25 -19.53
CA GLN A 140 -39.37 7.20 -18.64
C GLN A 140 -39.69 6.60 -17.26
N GLY A 141 -39.93 7.45 -16.28
CA GLY A 141 -40.40 7.07 -14.97
C GLY A 141 -39.46 6.06 -14.27
N ARG A 142 -40.03 4.97 -13.80
CA ARG A 142 -39.28 3.93 -13.05
C ARG A 142 -38.19 3.26 -13.92
N ALA A 143 -38.51 2.98 -15.18
CA ALA A 143 -37.55 2.32 -16.08
C ALA A 143 -36.29 3.14 -16.31
N LEU A 144 -36.44 4.45 -16.51
CA LEU A 144 -35.30 5.37 -16.64
C LEU A 144 -34.53 5.44 -15.32
N ARG A 145 -35.21 5.59 -14.19
CA ARG A 145 -34.56 5.64 -12.88
C ARG A 145 -33.75 4.37 -12.61
N ASP A 146 -34.34 3.20 -12.83
CA ASP A 146 -33.67 1.92 -12.61
C ASP A 146 -32.45 1.77 -13.54
N ALA A 147 -32.50 2.26 -14.80
CA ALA A 147 -31.40 2.26 -15.73
C ALA A 147 -30.27 3.22 -15.28
N LEU A 148 -30.61 4.43 -14.83
CA LEU A 148 -29.63 5.42 -14.35
C LEU A 148 -28.95 5.01 -13.04
N MET A 149 -29.60 4.20 -12.23
CA MET A 149 -29.06 3.70 -10.95
C MET A 149 -28.28 2.39 -11.10
N ARG A 150 -28.16 1.80 -12.27
CA ARG A 150 -27.21 0.69 -12.50
C ARG A 150 -25.79 1.21 -12.48
N PRO A 151 -24.82 0.38 -12.05
CA PRO A 151 -23.42 0.74 -12.13
C PRO A 151 -23.02 1.08 -13.57
N LEU A 152 -22.17 2.08 -13.71
CA LEU A 152 -21.50 2.39 -14.96
C LEU A 152 -20.55 1.25 -15.32
N THR A 153 -20.71 0.67 -16.49
CA THR A 153 -19.84 -0.38 -17.04
C THR A 153 -19.61 -0.15 -18.52
N PHE A 154 -18.88 -1.03 -19.20
CA PHE A 154 -18.47 -0.87 -20.59
C PHE A 154 -17.63 0.39 -20.87
N VAL A 155 -16.97 0.91 -19.88
CA VAL A 155 -16.05 2.04 -19.97
C VAL A 155 -14.62 1.58 -19.75
N SER A 156 -13.67 2.30 -20.35
CA SER A 156 -12.25 2.08 -20.12
C SER A 156 -11.77 2.76 -18.84
N HIS A 157 -10.57 2.39 -18.38
CA HIS A 157 -9.92 3.11 -17.28
C HIS A 157 -9.69 4.58 -17.60
N GLN A 158 -9.38 4.90 -18.87
CA GLN A 158 -9.18 6.27 -19.34
C GLN A 158 -10.47 7.09 -19.27
N ASP A 159 -11.63 6.48 -19.58
CA ASP A 159 -12.93 7.16 -19.46
C ASP A 159 -13.22 7.56 -18.00
N ILE A 160 -12.87 6.68 -17.04
CA ILE A 160 -12.99 6.98 -15.61
C ILE A 160 -12.05 8.11 -15.19
N GLU A 161 -10.80 8.13 -15.67
CA GLU A 161 -9.87 9.21 -15.41
C GLU A 161 -10.31 10.56 -15.97
N VAL A 162 -10.95 10.57 -17.15
CA VAL A 162 -11.56 11.78 -17.72
C VAL A 162 -12.75 12.26 -16.87
N PHE A 163 -13.60 11.34 -16.43
CA PHE A 163 -14.71 11.65 -15.53
C PHE A 163 -14.22 12.27 -14.22
N LEU A 164 -13.23 11.66 -13.55
CA LEU A 164 -12.64 12.14 -12.31
C LEU A 164 -12.08 13.56 -12.47
N ARG A 165 -11.36 13.80 -13.56
CA ARG A 165 -10.82 15.14 -13.86
C ARG A 165 -11.91 16.18 -14.01
N ARG A 166 -12.97 15.88 -14.76
CA ARG A 166 -14.10 16.83 -14.99
C ARG A 166 -14.88 17.07 -13.71
N TYR A 167 -15.12 16.04 -12.90
CA TYR A 167 -15.86 16.21 -11.67
C TYR A 167 -15.03 17.03 -10.65
N ASN A 168 -13.73 16.76 -10.51
CA ASN A 168 -12.85 17.59 -9.70
C ASN A 168 -12.80 19.05 -10.18
N GLN A 169 -12.73 19.29 -11.49
CA GLN A 169 -12.78 20.65 -12.04
C GLN A 169 -14.08 21.36 -11.68
N TRP A 170 -15.21 20.67 -11.77
CA TRP A 170 -16.50 21.24 -11.38
C TRP A 170 -16.61 21.52 -9.87
N LEU A 171 -16.08 20.64 -9.03
CA LEU A 171 -16.04 20.83 -7.58
C LEU A 171 -15.15 22.01 -7.17
N PHE A 172 -14.01 22.17 -7.84
CA PHE A 172 -13.01 23.20 -7.50
C PHE A 172 -13.24 24.54 -8.21
N ASP A 173 -14.38 24.70 -8.84
CA ASP A 173 -14.74 25.96 -9.49
C ASP A 173 -14.75 27.10 -8.46
N PRO A 174 -13.88 28.12 -8.60
CA PRO A 174 -13.76 29.20 -7.62
C PRO A 174 -15.00 30.09 -7.53
N GLU A 175 -15.87 30.07 -8.56
CA GLU A 175 -17.13 30.80 -8.55
C GLU A 175 -18.21 30.11 -7.71
N HIS A 176 -17.96 28.83 -7.31
CA HIS A 176 -18.92 27.99 -6.60
C HIS A 176 -18.29 27.31 -5.36
N PRO A 177 -17.75 28.07 -4.38
CA PRO A 177 -17.07 27.51 -3.22
C PRO A 177 -17.98 26.64 -2.32
N GLU A 178 -19.30 26.81 -2.41
CA GLU A 178 -20.29 26.00 -1.68
C GLU A 178 -20.24 24.51 -2.05
N ARG A 179 -19.79 24.16 -3.26
CA ARG A 179 -19.63 22.76 -3.70
C ARG A 179 -18.64 21.98 -2.86
N LEU A 180 -17.69 22.69 -2.25
CA LEU A 180 -16.67 22.10 -1.40
C LEU A 180 -17.07 21.96 0.09
N ALA A 181 -18.29 22.38 0.46
CA ALA A 181 -18.72 22.44 1.85
C ALA A 181 -18.70 21.06 2.54
N ALA A 182 -19.07 19.99 1.82
CA ALA A 182 -19.10 18.63 2.33
C ALA A 182 -17.82 17.82 2.04
N VAL A 183 -16.86 18.38 1.29
CA VAL A 183 -15.62 17.68 0.95
C VAL A 183 -14.72 17.61 2.19
N PRO A 184 -14.28 16.41 2.62
CA PRO A 184 -13.33 16.25 3.73
C PRO A 184 -12.04 17.05 3.49
N ARG A 185 -11.41 17.54 4.57
CA ARG A 185 -10.26 18.44 4.50
C ARG A 185 -9.11 17.96 5.37
N VAL A 186 -7.90 18.30 4.95
CA VAL A 186 -6.72 18.33 5.80
C VAL A 186 -6.43 19.80 6.08
N ASP A 187 -6.55 20.23 7.32
CA ASP A 187 -6.59 21.65 7.69
C ASP A 187 -7.64 22.41 6.87
N SER A 188 -7.20 23.39 6.06
CA SER A 188 -8.08 24.16 5.17
C SER A 188 -8.16 23.60 3.74
N VAL A 189 -7.33 22.60 3.39
CA VAL A 189 -7.21 22.08 2.02
C VAL A 189 -8.21 20.95 1.79
N PRO A 190 -9.14 21.10 0.82
CA PRO A 190 -10.10 20.05 0.49
C PRO A 190 -9.42 18.84 -0.16
N GLY A 191 -10.00 17.68 0.04
CA GLY A 191 -9.68 16.48 -0.71
C GLY A 191 -10.11 16.56 -2.18
N PHE A 192 -9.75 15.54 -2.94
CA PHE A 192 -10.08 15.37 -4.35
C PHE A 192 -10.49 13.93 -4.65
N LEU A 193 -11.28 13.76 -5.70
CA LEU A 193 -11.77 12.46 -6.14
C LEU A 193 -10.69 11.70 -6.91
N ARG A 194 -10.59 10.41 -6.62
CA ARG A 194 -9.71 9.45 -7.27
C ARG A 194 -10.30 8.04 -7.26
N LEU A 195 -9.65 7.09 -7.90
CA LEU A 195 -9.91 5.68 -7.65
C LEU A 195 -9.29 5.25 -6.31
N PRO A 196 -9.86 4.26 -5.61
CA PRO A 196 -9.23 3.64 -4.45
C PRO A 196 -8.00 2.83 -4.85
N THR A 197 -7.05 2.66 -3.94
CA THR A 197 -6.02 1.62 -4.11
C THR A 197 -6.63 0.23 -3.84
N GLU A 198 -5.93 -0.83 -4.22
CA GLU A 198 -6.37 -2.19 -3.93
C GLU A 198 -6.48 -2.46 -2.43
N GLU A 199 -5.52 -1.91 -1.66
CA GLU A 199 -5.48 -2.05 -0.20
C GLU A 199 -6.66 -1.35 0.47
N GLU A 200 -6.97 -0.13 0.06
CA GLU A 200 -8.13 0.63 0.56
C GLU A 200 -9.44 -0.10 0.26
N TRP A 201 -9.55 -0.62 -0.95
CA TRP A 201 -10.72 -1.35 -1.39
C TRP A 201 -10.91 -2.64 -0.59
N GLU A 202 -9.87 -3.47 -0.48
CA GLU A 202 -9.94 -4.75 0.23
C GLU A 202 -10.13 -4.55 1.73
N TYR A 203 -9.49 -3.55 2.33
CA TYR A 203 -9.69 -3.18 3.73
C TYR A 203 -11.16 -2.86 4.02
N ALA A 204 -11.79 -2.05 3.17
CA ALA A 204 -13.21 -1.74 3.31
C ALA A 204 -14.12 -2.95 3.05
N ALA A 205 -13.79 -3.79 2.07
CA ALA A 205 -14.54 -5.00 1.77
C ALA A 205 -14.52 -6.00 2.92
N ARG A 206 -13.38 -6.17 3.59
CA ARG A 206 -13.21 -7.06 4.76
C ARG A 206 -13.87 -6.55 6.05
N GLY A 207 -14.31 -5.29 6.08
CA GLY A 207 -15.00 -4.70 7.22
C GLY A 207 -14.12 -3.84 8.12
N GLY A 208 -12.91 -3.49 7.68
CA GLY A 208 -12.05 -2.50 8.31
C GLY A 208 -11.67 -2.79 9.76
N MET A 209 -11.54 -1.72 10.55
CA MET A 209 -11.12 -1.80 11.95
C MET A 209 -12.00 -2.73 12.83
N PRO A 210 -13.33 -2.71 12.73
CA PRO A 210 -14.17 -3.66 13.49
C PRO A 210 -13.86 -5.13 13.19
N ALA A 211 -13.50 -5.46 11.96
CA ALA A 211 -13.12 -6.82 11.59
C ALA A 211 -11.75 -7.22 12.14
N LEU A 212 -10.79 -6.27 12.18
CA LEU A 212 -9.48 -6.48 12.81
C LEU A 212 -9.62 -6.73 14.32
N GLU A 213 -10.42 -5.93 15.00
CA GLU A 213 -10.66 -6.05 16.44
C GLU A 213 -11.35 -7.36 16.83
N GLU A 214 -12.27 -7.84 16.00
CA GLU A 214 -12.97 -9.11 16.20
C GLU A 214 -12.18 -10.34 15.69
N GLY A 215 -11.07 -10.14 15.00
CA GLY A 215 -10.28 -11.24 14.40
C GLY A 215 -10.96 -11.92 13.21
N THR A 216 -11.90 -11.24 12.54
CA THR A 216 -12.64 -11.73 11.36
C THR A 216 -12.11 -11.13 10.04
N PHE A 217 -11.07 -10.30 10.12
CA PHE A 217 -10.52 -9.62 8.94
C PHE A 217 -9.97 -10.58 7.88
N ASP A 218 -9.41 -11.71 8.31
CA ASP A 218 -8.85 -12.73 7.42
C ASP A 218 -9.91 -13.69 6.84
N ASP A 219 -11.17 -13.56 7.26
CA ASP A 219 -12.25 -14.38 6.74
C ASP A 219 -12.45 -14.16 5.23
N ARG A 220 -12.79 -15.22 4.54
CA ARG A 220 -13.03 -15.19 3.08
C ARG A 220 -14.12 -14.18 2.67
N LEU A 221 -15.16 -14.07 3.48
CA LEU A 221 -16.29 -13.15 3.29
C LEU A 221 -16.48 -12.31 4.57
N PRO A 222 -16.89 -11.05 4.47
CA PRO A 222 -17.12 -10.17 5.63
C PRO A 222 -18.44 -10.48 6.36
N PHE A 223 -19.10 -11.57 6.01
CA PHE A 223 -20.35 -12.07 6.57
C PHE A 223 -20.43 -13.60 6.40
N PRO A 224 -21.31 -14.29 7.14
CA PRO A 224 -21.48 -15.74 7.01
C PRO A 224 -21.81 -16.17 5.56
N ALA A 225 -21.18 -17.22 5.06
CA ALA A 225 -21.33 -17.67 3.67
C ALA A 225 -22.78 -17.95 3.24
N ARG A 226 -23.65 -18.35 4.19
CA ARG A 226 -25.10 -18.56 3.95
C ARG A 226 -25.84 -17.26 3.59
N GLU A 227 -25.29 -16.12 3.96
CA GLU A 227 -25.87 -14.79 3.75
C GLU A 227 -25.41 -14.13 2.44
N LEU A 228 -24.59 -14.82 1.63
CA LEU A 228 -24.07 -14.30 0.37
C LEU A 228 -25.16 -13.72 -0.54
N ASN A 229 -26.30 -14.40 -0.64
CA ASN A 229 -27.43 -13.92 -1.45
C ASN A 229 -28.07 -12.62 -0.90
N GLU A 230 -27.88 -12.28 0.35
CA GLU A 230 -28.40 -11.06 0.94
C GLU A 230 -27.49 -9.87 0.67
N HIS A 231 -26.20 -10.12 0.48
CA HIS A 231 -25.15 -9.10 0.36
C HIS A 231 -24.62 -8.89 -1.06
N ALA A 232 -24.71 -9.90 -1.93
CA ALA A 232 -24.06 -9.86 -3.24
C ALA A 232 -24.97 -10.26 -4.42
N TRP A 233 -24.79 -9.57 -5.54
CA TRP A 233 -25.29 -10.00 -6.86
C TRP A 233 -24.21 -10.81 -7.56
N HIS A 234 -24.42 -12.09 -7.77
CA HIS A 234 -23.50 -13.01 -8.41
C HIS A 234 -24.22 -13.87 -9.46
N LEU A 235 -23.51 -14.70 -10.18
CA LEU A 235 -24.06 -15.48 -11.30
C LEU A 235 -25.34 -16.24 -10.93
N GLY A 236 -25.39 -16.84 -9.74
CA GLY A 236 -26.51 -17.67 -9.31
C GLY A 236 -27.81 -16.91 -9.06
N ASN A 237 -27.76 -15.60 -8.76
CA ASN A 237 -28.95 -14.80 -8.42
C ASN A 237 -29.19 -13.60 -9.35
N ALA A 238 -28.17 -13.15 -10.10
CA ALA A 238 -28.26 -12.00 -11.01
C ALA A 238 -28.54 -12.38 -12.47
N ARG A 239 -28.19 -13.60 -12.90
CA ARG A 239 -28.35 -14.08 -14.27
C ARG A 239 -27.64 -13.19 -15.30
N HIS A 240 -26.39 -12.80 -15.02
CA HIS A 240 -25.58 -11.88 -15.82
C HIS A 240 -26.18 -10.48 -16.02
N GLN A 241 -27.15 -10.06 -15.20
CA GLN A 241 -27.77 -8.77 -15.33
C GLN A 241 -27.36 -7.85 -14.17
N LEU A 242 -26.76 -6.70 -14.51
CA LEU A 242 -26.47 -5.65 -13.55
C LEU A 242 -27.76 -5.13 -12.91
N ARG A 243 -27.70 -4.82 -11.64
CA ARG A 243 -28.81 -4.32 -10.83
C ARG A 243 -28.56 -2.89 -10.39
N PRO A 244 -29.61 -2.10 -10.15
CA PRO A 244 -29.46 -0.83 -9.46
C PRO A 244 -28.71 -0.99 -8.15
N VAL A 245 -27.85 -0.03 -7.82
CA VAL A 245 -27.02 -0.05 -6.62
C VAL A 245 -27.84 -0.02 -5.33
N GLY A 246 -27.30 -0.56 -4.25
CA GLY A 246 -27.90 -0.49 -2.92
C GLY A 246 -29.12 -1.39 -2.70
N LEU A 247 -29.40 -2.34 -3.57
CA LEU A 247 -30.52 -3.28 -3.41
C LEU A 247 -30.21 -4.41 -2.45
N ARG A 248 -28.93 -4.74 -2.26
CA ARG A 248 -28.46 -5.75 -1.31
C ARG A 248 -28.08 -5.11 0.02
N SER A 249 -28.00 -5.93 1.07
CA SER A 249 -27.54 -5.50 2.40
C SER A 249 -26.10 -5.00 2.34
N PRO A 250 -25.77 -3.93 3.06
CA PRO A 250 -24.38 -3.46 3.12
C PRO A 250 -23.51 -4.39 3.97
N ASN A 251 -22.19 -4.24 3.84
CA ASN A 251 -21.30 -4.80 4.84
C ASN A 251 -21.36 -4.00 6.15
N ARG A 252 -20.63 -4.42 7.18
CA ARG A 252 -20.63 -3.79 8.52
C ARG A 252 -20.22 -2.31 8.54
N LEU A 253 -19.49 -1.84 7.52
CA LEU A 253 -19.12 -0.44 7.37
C LEU A 253 -20.17 0.39 6.62
N GLY A 254 -21.23 -0.25 6.13
CA GLY A 254 -22.32 0.40 5.40
C GLY A 254 -22.08 0.56 3.91
N PHE A 255 -21.14 -0.16 3.31
CA PHE A 255 -20.91 -0.20 1.88
C PHE A 255 -21.78 -1.25 1.21
N HIS A 256 -22.39 -0.88 0.10
CA HIS A 256 -23.19 -1.77 -0.73
C HIS A 256 -22.40 -2.24 -1.94
N ASP A 257 -22.71 -3.44 -2.40
CA ASP A 257 -22.25 -4.01 -3.66
C ASP A 257 -20.71 -4.07 -3.82
N LEU A 258 -19.93 -4.08 -2.71
CA LEU A 258 -18.48 -4.32 -2.78
C LEU A 258 -18.17 -5.73 -3.30
N LEU A 259 -19.06 -6.69 -3.06
CA LEU A 259 -18.97 -8.01 -3.64
C LEU A 259 -20.11 -8.20 -4.63
N GLY A 260 -19.77 -8.55 -5.88
CA GLY A 260 -20.74 -8.80 -6.94
C GLY A 260 -21.18 -7.53 -7.67
N ASN A 261 -22.30 -7.57 -8.34
CA ASN A 261 -22.85 -6.57 -9.24
C ASN A 261 -21.84 -6.22 -10.37
N ALA A 262 -21.05 -5.17 -10.27
CA ALA A 262 -19.93 -4.89 -11.16
C ALA A 262 -18.60 -4.99 -10.43
N GLN A 263 -17.60 -5.62 -11.03
CA GLN A 263 -16.24 -5.53 -10.51
C GLN A 263 -15.69 -4.12 -10.68
N GLU A 264 -14.83 -3.68 -9.77
CA GLU A 264 -14.47 -2.29 -9.60
C GLU A 264 -12.98 -2.04 -9.91
N MET A 265 -12.69 -1.07 -10.78
CA MET A 265 -11.33 -0.64 -11.10
C MET A 265 -10.70 0.05 -9.90
N THR A 266 -9.40 -0.18 -9.72
CA THR A 266 -8.56 0.49 -8.71
C THR A 266 -7.50 1.37 -9.35
N ALA A 267 -6.84 2.22 -8.55
CA ALA A 267 -5.85 3.17 -9.03
C ALA A 267 -4.52 2.52 -9.47
N GLY A 268 -4.27 1.27 -9.07
CA GLY A 268 -2.99 0.61 -9.27
C GLY A 268 -2.92 -0.25 -10.52
N LEU A 269 -1.71 -0.36 -11.10
CA LEU A 269 -1.44 -1.41 -12.06
C LEU A 269 -1.60 -2.77 -11.39
N PHE A 270 -2.17 -3.71 -12.12
CA PHE A 270 -2.24 -5.09 -11.68
C PHE A 270 -0.84 -5.66 -11.45
N ARG A 271 -0.61 -6.31 -10.31
CA ARG A 271 0.68 -6.90 -9.93
C ARG A 271 0.50 -8.38 -9.61
N PRO A 272 0.71 -9.28 -10.58
CA PRO A 272 0.77 -10.70 -10.29
C PRO A 272 2.13 -11.05 -9.68
N GLU A 273 2.15 -11.86 -8.64
CA GLU A 273 3.39 -12.26 -7.96
C GLU A 273 4.15 -13.37 -8.71
N ILE A 274 3.44 -14.17 -9.52
CA ILE A 274 3.95 -15.43 -10.05
C ILE A 274 4.23 -15.40 -11.56
N TRP A 275 3.90 -14.33 -12.25
CA TRP A 275 4.02 -14.26 -13.70
C TRP A 275 5.26 -13.49 -14.12
N GLN A 276 5.94 -14.02 -15.14
CA GLN A 276 6.98 -13.25 -15.83
C GLN A 276 6.35 -12.20 -16.73
N GLY A 277 7.00 -11.04 -16.77
CA GLY A 277 6.49 -9.89 -17.49
C GLY A 277 5.71 -8.94 -16.57
N LYS A 278 5.57 -7.72 -17.02
CA LYS A 278 4.86 -6.67 -16.29
C LYS A 278 3.53 -6.39 -16.99
N PRO A 279 2.40 -6.72 -16.38
CA PRO A 279 1.09 -6.40 -16.94
C PRO A 279 0.93 -4.90 -17.14
N GLY A 280 0.15 -4.53 -18.14
CA GLY A 280 -0.17 -3.13 -18.47
C GLY A 280 -1.56 -2.71 -18.04
N GLY A 281 -2.36 -3.64 -17.45
CA GLY A 281 -3.72 -3.39 -17.02
C GLY A 281 -3.81 -2.91 -15.58
N VAL A 282 -5.04 -2.58 -15.17
CA VAL A 282 -5.37 -2.17 -13.80
C VAL A 282 -5.99 -3.33 -13.04
N ALA A 283 -5.82 -3.32 -11.73
CA ALA A 283 -6.49 -4.30 -10.89
C ALA A 283 -7.99 -3.98 -10.78
N VAL A 284 -8.81 -5.03 -10.89
CA VAL A 284 -10.25 -4.96 -10.63
C VAL A 284 -10.60 -5.89 -9.49
N ARG A 285 -11.57 -5.48 -8.67
CA ARG A 285 -11.92 -6.11 -7.39
C ARG A 285 -13.39 -6.47 -7.30
N GLY A 286 -13.74 -7.40 -6.38
CA GLY A 286 -15.11 -7.65 -5.94
C GLY A 286 -15.87 -8.73 -6.70
N GLY A 287 -15.42 -9.11 -7.88
CA GLY A 287 -16.21 -9.99 -8.77
C GLY A 287 -17.47 -9.29 -9.29
N SER A 288 -18.36 -10.02 -9.96
CA SER A 288 -19.51 -9.42 -10.65
C SER A 288 -20.71 -10.36 -10.73
N VAL A 289 -21.76 -9.90 -11.40
CA VAL A 289 -22.94 -10.71 -11.78
C VAL A 289 -22.59 -11.98 -12.59
N SER A 290 -21.36 -12.10 -13.04
CA SER A 290 -20.86 -13.28 -13.79
C SER A 290 -19.98 -14.19 -12.95
N THR A 291 -19.67 -13.81 -11.72
CA THR A 291 -18.81 -14.60 -10.83
C THR A 291 -19.64 -15.67 -10.11
N PRO A 292 -19.23 -16.95 -10.15
CA PRO A 292 -19.89 -18.01 -9.39
C PRO A 292 -19.86 -17.75 -7.88
N ALA A 293 -20.92 -18.13 -7.16
CA ALA A 293 -21.00 -17.98 -5.70
C ALA A 293 -19.80 -18.58 -4.96
N ALA A 294 -19.30 -19.73 -5.42
CA ALA A 294 -18.17 -20.41 -4.82
C ALA A 294 -16.84 -19.64 -4.97
N GLU A 295 -16.77 -18.70 -5.90
CA GLU A 295 -15.57 -17.89 -6.15
C GLU A 295 -15.62 -16.54 -5.44
N MET A 296 -16.77 -16.13 -4.89
CA MET A 296 -16.92 -14.86 -4.21
C MET A 296 -16.07 -14.81 -2.93
N ARG A 297 -15.28 -13.77 -2.79
CA ARG A 297 -14.40 -13.52 -1.65
C ARG A 297 -13.87 -12.08 -1.67
N SER A 298 -13.48 -11.56 -0.51
CA SER A 298 -12.95 -10.20 -0.38
C SER A 298 -11.61 -10.01 -1.09
N SER A 299 -10.81 -11.06 -1.21
CA SER A 299 -9.50 -11.07 -1.90
C SER A 299 -9.60 -11.17 -3.42
N LEU A 300 -10.78 -11.46 -3.98
CA LEU A 300 -10.95 -11.70 -5.42
C LEU A 300 -10.47 -10.51 -6.24
N ARG A 301 -9.51 -10.77 -7.13
CA ARG A 301 -8.91 -9.78 -8.01
C ARG A 301 -8.63 -10.35 -9.39
N ALA A 302 -8.66 -9.49 -10.38
CA ALA A 302 -8.30 -9.82 -11.76
C ALA A 302 -7.66 -8.61 -12.43
N GLU A 303 -7.09 -8.80 -13.61
CA GLU A 303 -6.60 -7.73 -14.45
C GLU A 303 -7.68 -7.29 -15.46
N LEU A 304 -7.85 -5.98 -15.59
CA LEU A 304 -8.46 -5.38 -16.77
C LEU A 304 -7.33 -4.82 -17.62
N ASP A 305 -7.09 -5.41 -18.78
CA ASP A 305 -6.10 -4.89 -19.73
C ASP A 305 -6.40 -3.42 -20.07
N ALA A 306 -5.37 -2.59 -20.21
CA ALA A 306 -5.58 -1.20 -20.66
C ALA A 306 -6.04 -1.14 -22.13
N TYR A 307 -5.48 -2.03 -22.95
CA TYR A 307 -5.80 -2.14 -24.37
C TYR A 307 -5.99 -3.60 -24.76
N ALA A 308 -6.83 -3.86 -25.73
CA ALA A 308 -7.02 -5.16 -26.35
C ALA A 308 -6.85 -5.04 -27.86
N TRP A 309 -6.30 -6.08 -28.49
CA TRP A 309 -6.21 -6.19 -29.93
C TRP A 309 -7.59 -6.57 -30.51
N ASN A 310 -8.13 -5.68 -31.35
CA ASN A 310 -9.34 -5.98 -32.14
C ASN A 310 -8.92 -6.56 -33.49
N ALA A 311 -9.03 -7.89 -33.65
CA ALA A 311 -8.62 -8.58 -34.85
C ALA A 311 -9.50 -8.27 -36.08
N ASP A 312 -10.78 -7.88 -35.87
CA ASP A 312 -11.69 -7.53 -36.96
C ASP A 312 -11.37 -6.16 -37.57
N GLN A 313 -10.81 -5.28 -36.76
CA GLN A 313 -10.47 -3.89 -37.16
C GLN A 313 -8.96 -3.66 -37.32
N ASP A 314 -8.15 -4.69 -37.05
CA ASP A 314 -6.69 -4.67 -37.12
C ASP A 314 -6.07 -3.48 -36.33
N ARG A 315 -6.56 -3.26 -35.10
CA ARG A 315 -6.10 -2.16 -34.25
C ARG A 315 -6.18 -2.47 -32.76
N MET A 316 -5.38 -1.74 -31.98
CA MET A 316 -5.50 -1.71 -30.53
C MET A 316 -6.68 -0.82 -30.13
N GLU A 317 -7.49 -1.29 -29.19
CA GLU A 317 -8.62 -0.55 -28.63
C GLU A 317 -8.53 -0.58 -27.10
N GLU A 318 -8.99 0.50 -26.45
CA GLU A 318 -9.14 0.52 -25.00
C GLU A 318 -10.07 -0.61 -24.53
N ARG A 319 -9.64 -1.34 -23.53
CA ARG A 319 -10.43 -2.47 -23.01
C ARG A 319 -11.64 -1.96 -22.26
N ARG A 320 -12.80 -2.47 -22.61
CA ARG A 320 -14.09 -2.26 -21.96
C ARG A 320 -14.74 -3.59 -21.66
N SER A 321 -15.41 -3.69 -20.51
CA SER A 321 -16.11 -4.92 -20.12
C SER A 321 -17.49 -4.62 -19.58
N PHE A 322 -18.46 -5.48 -19.93
CA PHE A 322 -19.86 -5.30 -19.54
C PHE A 322 -20.11 -5.37 -18.04
N ASN A 323 -19.20 -5.99 -17.30
CA ASN A 323 -19.30 -6.26 -15.88
C ASN A 323 -18.24 -5.51 -15.05
N THR A 324 -17.56 -4.53 -15.65
CA THR A 324 -16.51 -3.76 -14.98
C THR A 324 -16.84 -2.29 -14.97
N GLY A 325 -16.87 -1.72 -13.78
CA GLY A 325 -17.11 -0.32 -13.48
C GLY A 325 -16.09 0.22 -12.50
N ALA A 326 -16.50 1.15 -11.66
CA ALA A 326 -15.63 1.78 -10.66
C ALA A 326 -16.40 2.18 -9.41
N ARG A 327 -15.69 2.26 -8.30
CA ARG A 327 -16.06 2.95 -7.06
C ARG A 327 -15.03 4.03 -6.80
N LEU A 328 -15.45 5.19 -6.32
CA LEU A 328 -14.53 6.30 -6.11
C LEU A 328 -14.06 6.39 -4.67
N ALA A 329 -12.95 7.09 -4.49
CA ALA A 329 -12.41 7.49 -3.20
C ALA A 329 -12.16 8.99 -3.17
N ILE A 330 -12.09 9.56 -1.97
CA ILE A 330 -11.60 10.92 -1.77
C ILE A 330 -10.21 10.79 -1.16
N GLY A 331 -9.22 11.33 -1.86
CA GLY A 331 -7.85 11.47 -1.37
C GLY A 331 -7.55 12.88 -0.92
N ALA A 332 -6.41 13.08 -0.29
CA ALA A 332 -5.93 14.41 0.09
C ALA A 332 -4.40 14.50 -0.01
N ASN A 333 -3.91 15.73 -0.10
CA ASN A 333 -2.53 16.04 0.17
C ASN A 333 -2.35 16.02 1.70
N VAL A 334 -1.70 15.01 2.22
CA VAL A 334 -1.57 14.80 3.67
C VAL A 334 -0.66 15.85 4.31
N VAL A 335 0.29 16.38 3.55
CA VAL A 335 1.16 17.50 3.98
C VAL A 335 0.78 18.73 3.14
N VAL A 336 0.10 19.68 3.77
CA VAL A 336 -0.51 20.84 3.06
C VAL A 336 0.20 22.18 3.37
N SER A 337 1.13 22.20 4.33
CA SER A 337 1.87 23.42 4.68
C SER A 337 3.32 23.15 5.06
N SER A 338 4.18 24.17 4.88
CA SER A 338 5.59 24.10 5.31
C SER A 338 5.75 23.95 6.83
N ARG A 339 4.82 24.51 7.60
CA ARG A 339 4.80 24.37 9.05
C ARG A 339 4.53 22.91 9.44
N GLN A 340 3.48 22.31 8.89
CA GLN A 340 3.14 20.91 9.13
C GLN A 340 4.29 19.99 8.72
N ARG A 341 4.93 20.27 7.58
CA ARG A 341 6.11 19.53 7.15
C ARG A 341 7.24 19.59 8.16
N ALA A 342 7.54 20.77 8.70
CA ALA A 342 8.59 20.93 9.71
C ALA A 342 8.26 20.19 11.01
N GLU A 343 7.00 20.21 11.45
CA GLU A 343 6.51 19.45 12.61
C GLU A 343 6.70 17.93 12.38
N ILE A 344 6.32 17.43 11.21
CA ILE A 344 6.50 16.03 10.82
C ILE A 344 7.98 15.65 10.77
N GLU A 345 8.85 16.49 10.20
CA GLU A 345 10.29 16.25 10.13
C GLU A 345 10.92 16.23 11.54
N GLN A 346 10.46 17.09 12.45
CA GLN A 346 10.90 17.08 13.84
C GLN A 346 10.48 15.80 14.58
N GLU A 347 9.24 15.33 14.38
CA GLU A 347 8.74 14.11 14.97
C GLU A 347 9.42 12.86 14.36
N TYR A 348 9.95 12.96 13.14
CA TYR A 348 10.59 11.85 12.46
C TYR A 348 11.77 11.27 13.23
N GLU A 349 12.58 12.10 13.86
CA GLU A 349 13.72 11.63 14.65
C GLU A 349 13.26 10.87 15.90
N ALA A 350 12.19 11.33 16.55
CA ALA A 350 11.59 10.61 17.67
C ALA A 350 11.00 9.26 17.22
N TYR A 351 10.32 9.23 16.07
CA TYR A 351 9.80 8.01 15.46
C TYR A 351 10.91 7.02 15.08
N ARG A 352 12.00 7.50 14.48
CA ARG A 352 13.17 6.65 14.17
C ARG A 352 13.78 6.03 15.42
N GLU A 353 13.87 6.81 16.49
CA GLU A 353 14.41 6.31 17.75
C GLU A 353 13.47 5.29 18.40
N ASP A 354 12.16 5.50 18.31
CA ASP A 354 11.16 4.55 18.80
C ASP A 354 11.19 3.24 18.00
N ILE A 355 11.28 3.33 16.67
CA ILE A 355 11.50 2.14 15.82
C ILE A 355 12.79 1.41 16.20
N ARG A 356 13.89 2.13 16.42
CA ARG A 356 15.16 1.52 16.83
C ARG A 356 15.04 0.80 18.18
N ARG A 357 14.25 1.36 19.10
CA ARG A 357 14.00 0.73 20.40
C ARG A 357 13.01 -0.42 20.33
N SER A 358 11.97 -0.27 19.54
CA SER A 358 10.84 -1.22 19.48
C SER A 358 11.02 -2.30 18.42
N MET A 359 11.77 -2.02 17.36
CA MET A 359 12.10 -2.96 16.28
C MET A 359 13.60 -2.91 16.01
N PRO A 360 14.44 -3.61 16.74
CA PRO A 360 15.75 -3.97 16.21
C PRO A 360 15.49 -4.69 14.88
N VAL A 361 16.08 -4.15 13.80
CA VAL A 361 16.04 -4.80 12.49
C VAL A 361 16.55 -6.24 12.68
N GLY A 362 15.74 -7.24 12.40
CA GLY A 362 16.03 -8.65 12.72
C GLY A 362 15.01 -9.30 13.66
N ARG A 363 14.53 -8.62 14.71
CA ARG A 363 13.56 -9.21 15.65
C ARG A 363 12.23 -9.59 15.03
N THR A 364 11.83 -8.97 13.94
CA THR A 364 10.54 -9.30 13.29
C THR A 364 10.62 -10.66 12.61
N LEU A 365 11.73 -10.96 11.94
CA LEU A 365 11.95 -12.28 11.36
C LEU A 365 12.16 -13.32 12.48
N ASP A 366 12.96 -12.99 13.49
CA ASP A 366 13.24 -13.86 14.61
C ASP A 366 12.01 -14.14 15.48
N ASN A 367 11.14 -13.14 15.71
CA ASN A 367 9.87 -13.34 16.41
C ASN A 367 8.90 -14.20 15.61
N LEU A 368 8.80 -13.98 14.28
CA LEU A 368 7.99 -14.83 13.41
C LEU A 368 8.54 -16.25 13.37
N VAL A 369 9.85 -16.38 13.30
CA VAL A 369 10.57 -17.65 13.33
C VAL A 369 10.38 -18.34 14.68
N ALA A 370 10.54 -17.62 15.80
CA ALA A 370 10.31 -18.16 17.14
C ALA A 370 8.84 -18.56 17.35
N GLN A 371 7.90 -17.74 16.92
CA GLN A 371 6.46 -18.09 16.97
C GLN A 371 6.15 -19.30 16.08
N ALA A 372 6.69 -19.35 14.85
CA ALA A 372 6.51 -20.49 13.97
C ALA A 372 7.14 -21.78 14.58
N SER A 373 8.30 -21.68 15.19
CA SER A 373 8.97 -22.80 15.88
C SER A 373 8.16 -23.30 17.08
N VAL A 374 7.60 -22.39 17.89
CA VAL A 374 6.72 -22.73 19.01
C VAL A 374 5.42 -23.37 18.52
N GLN A 375 4.80 -22.82 17.47
CA GLN A 375 3.59 -23.39 16.89
C GLN A 375 3.85 -24.77 16.27
N LEU A 376 4.93 -24.94 15.53
CA LEU A 376 5.34 -26.23 14.99
C LEU A 376 5.62 -27.25 16.11
N GLY A 377 6.31 -26.83 17.17
CA GLY A 377 6.59 -27.68 18.34
C GLY A 377 5.33 -28.09 19.13
N THR A 378 4.26 -27.29 19.07
CA THR A 378 2.97 -27.60 19.74
C THR A 378 2.11 -28.55 18.89
N VAL A 379 2.18 -28.44 17.58
CA VAL A 379 1.38 -29.27 16.65
C VAL A 379 1.97 -30.68 16.49
N GLU A 380 3.28 -30.82 16.56
CA GLU A 380 3.97 -32.10 16.35
C GLU A 380 3.54 -33.23 17.31
N PRO A 381 3.42 -33.02 18.64
CA PRO A 381 2.91 -34.06 19.55
C PRO A 381 1.43 -34.38 19.33
N ILE A 382 0.65 -33.41 18.86
CA ILE A 382 -0.78 -33.61 18.54
C ILE A 382 -0.88 -34.46 17.27
N LEU A 383 -0.10 -34.13 16.25
CA LEU A 383 -0.04 -34.85 14.99
C LEU A 383 0.40 -36.30 15.19
N ALA A 384 1.48 -36.53 15.96
CA ALA A 384 1.96 -37.86 16.30
C ALA A 384 0.89 -38.70 17.00
N ARG A 385 0.15 -38.11 17.94
CA ARG A 385 -0.96 -38.76 18.65
C ARG A 385 -2.12 -39.12 17.71
N LEU A 386 -2.45 -38.23 16.77
CA LEU A 386 -3.52 -38.46 15.79
C LEU A 386 -3.14 -39.57 14.78
N ILE A 387 -1.87 -39.65 14.38
CA ILE A 387 -1.34 -40.72 13.52
C ILE A 387 -1.46 -42.07 14.22
N ASP A 388 -1.18 -42.12 15.53
CA ASP A 388 -1.20 -43.35 16.31
C ASP A 388 -2.62 -43.85 16.60
N GLN A 389 -3.58 -42.92 16.72
CA GLN A 389 -4.97 -43.20 17.05
C GLN A 389 -5.89 -43.47 15.85
N ASN A 390 -5.48 -43.12 14.61
CA ASN A 390 -6.33 -43.20 13.43
C ASN A 390 -5.62 -43.83 12.23
N GLU A 391 -5.75 -45.13 12.08
CA GLU A 391 -5.11 -45.89 11.00
C GLU A 391 -5.54 -45.45 9.59
N SER A 392 -6.81 -45.01 9.42
CA SER A 392 -7.36 -44.51 8.14
C SER A 392 -6.83 -43.13 7.74
N LEU A 393 -6.28 -42.36 8.70
CA LEU A 393 -5.71 -41.03 8.46
C LEU A 393 -4.18 -41.03 8.48
N ARG A 394 -3.56 -42.18 8.68
CA ARG A 394 -2.10 -42.31 8.80
C ARG A 394 -1.36 -41.72 7.60
N GLU A 395 -1.77 -42.07 6.39
CA GLU A 395 -1.09 -41.61 5.15
C GLU A 395 -1.18 -40.09 4.94
N PRO A 396 -2.37 -39.46 5.02
CA PRO A 396 -2.47 -38.00 4.97
C PRO A 396 -1.70 -37.28 6.07
N LEU A 397 -1.78 -37.77 7.31
CA LEU A 397 -1.09 -37.15 8.46
C LEU A 397 0.43 -37.31 8.39
N THR A 398 0.95 -38.42 7.87
CA THR A 398 2.39 -38.60 7.61
C THR A 398 2.87 -37.63 6.53
N THR A 399 2.04 -37.33 5.52
CA THR A 399 2.34 -36.32 4.51
C THR A 399 2.44 -34.93 5.13
N VAL A 400 1.51 -34.57 6.03
CA VAL A 400 1.54 -33.31 6.78
C VAL A 400 2.82 -33.23 7.63
N GLN A 401 3.20 -34.30 8.33
CA GLN A 401 4.44 -34.34 9.10
C GLN A 401 5.66 -34.08 8.23
N ALA A 402 5.74 -34.70 7.05
CA ALA A 402 6.84 -34.47 6.11
C ALA A 402 6.89 -33.03 5.55
N TYR A 403 5.74 -32.33 5.47
CA TYR A 403 5.71 -30.91 5.14
C TYR A 403 6.21 -30.03 6.30
N MET A 404 5.86 -30.39 7.54
CA MET A 404 6.32 -29.69 8.74
C MET A 404 7.84 -29.82 8.92
N ASP A 405 8.39 -31.02 8.72
CA ASP A 405 9.84 -31.27 8.79
C ASP A 405 10.59 -30.42 7.74
N ARG A 406 10.09 -30.38 6.52
CA ARG A 406 10.66 -29.52 5.46
C ARG A 406 10.53 -28.02 5.76
N ALA A 407 9.45 -27.60 6.41
CA ALA A 407 9.29 -26.22 6.83
C ALA A 407 10.30 -25.85 7.93
N ARG A 408 10.55 -26.76 8.88
CA ARG A 408 11.57 -26.60 9.92
C ARG A 408 12.98 -26.48 9.33
N GLU A 409 13.35 -27.38 8.41
CA GLU A 409 14.66 -27.32 7.73
C GLU A 409 14.87 -26.00 6.99
N ARG A 410 13.84 -25.51 6.30
CA ARG A 410 13.91 -24.21 5.61
C ARG A 410 14.07 -23.05 6.59
N LEU A 411 13.39 -23.12 7.73
CA LEU A 411 13.47 -22.13 8.78
C LEU A 411 14.88 -22.05 9.39
N GLU A 412 15.46 -23.21 9.72
CA GLU A 412 16.83 -23.31 10.23
C GLU A 412 17.85 -22.79 9.20
N LEU A 413 17.66 -23.12 7.92
CA LEU A 413 18.53 -22.59 6.85
C LEU A 413 18.45 -21.07 6.78
N ALA A 414 17.24 -20.50 6.81
CA ALA A 414 17.03 -19.07 6.79
C ALA A 414 17.67 -18.36 7.98
N GLN A 415 17.61 -18.96 9.19
CA GLN A 415 18.29 -18.43 10.38
C GLN A 415 19.80 -18.41 10.22
N ARG A 416 20.39 -19.49 9.71
CA ARG A 416 21.83 -19.59 9.46
C ARG A 416 22.30 -18.55 8.44
N GLU A 417 21.55 -18.38 7.35
CA GLU A 417 21.88 -17.38 6.33
C GLU A 417 21.74 -15.95 6.85
N SER A 418 20.71 -15.67 7.65
CA SER A 418 20.51 -14.35 8.27
C SER A 418 21.62 -14.03 9.26
N ALA A 419 21.97 -14.95 10.17
CA ALA A 419 23.09 -14.77 11.09
C ALA A 419 24.41 -14.55 10.36
N ARG A 420 24.66 -15.29 9.27
CA ARG A 420 25.84 -15.10 8.42
C ARG A 420 25.88 -13.72 7.78
N SER A 421 24.77 -13.25 7.22
CA SER A 421 24.66 -11.91 6.60
C SER A 421 24.94 -10.80 7.62
N LEU A 422 24.34 -10.91 8.81
CA LEU A 422 24.57 -9.95 9.89
C LEU A 422 26.04 -9.94 10.38
N ALA A 423 26.65 -11.11 10.51
CA ALA A 423 28.06 -11.21 10.89
C ALA A 423 28.99 -10.60 9.82
N GLN A 424 28.67 -10.80 8.55
CA GLN A 424 29.39 -10.20 7.42
C GLN A 424 29.26 -8.66 7.41
N ASP A 425 28.06 -8.14 7.69
CA ASP A 425 27.83 -6.70 7.77
C ASP A 425 28.54 -6.09 8.99
N ALA A 426 28.54 -6.78 10.16
CA ALA A 426 29.30 -6.37 11.33
C ALA A 426 30.80 -6.32 11.02
N ALA A 427 31.33 -7.36 10.40
CA ALA A 427 32.74 -7.41 9.99
C ALA A 427 33.09 -6.27 9.03
N ARG A 428 32.23 -5.97 8.03
CA ARG A 428 32.41 -4.85 7.12
C ARG A 428 32.47 -3.50 7.84
N ASN A 429 31.53 -3.26 8.76
CA ASN A 429 31.53 -2.05 9.59
C ASN A 429 32.82 -1.95 10.42
N GLY A 430 33.27 -3.06 11.01
CA GLY A 430 34.52 -3.14 11.76
C GLY A 430 35.76 -2.86 10.89
N VAL A 431 35.82 -3.39 9.67
CA VAL A 431 36.90 -3.11 8.72
C VAL A 431 36.93 -1.62 8.37
N ASN A 432 35.78 -1.02 8.01
CA ASN A 432 35.69 0.39 7.71
C ASN A 432 36.09 1.26 8.91
N LEU A 433 35.62 0.90 10.11
CA LEU A 433 36.01 1.56 11.35
C LEU A 433 37.52 1.54 11.54
N SER A 434 38.16 0.37 11.40
CA SER A 434 39.62 0.21 11.54
C SER A 434 40.42 1.07 10.54
N VAL A 435 39.89 1.22 9.30
CA VAL A 435 40.49 2.11 8.28
C VAL A 435 40.39 3.57 8.69
N TYR A 436 39.22 4.00 9.16
CA TYR A 436 39.05 5.38 9.62
C TYR A 436 39.92 5.70 10.85
N LEU A 437 40.01 4.80 11.81
CA LEU A 437 40.87 4.97 12.99
C LEU A 437 42.36 5.07 12.61
N SER A 438 42.84 4.22 11.72
CA SER A 438 44.22 4.30 11.22
C SER A 438 44.50 5.61 10.46
N ARG A 439 43.49 6.15 9.75
CA ARG A 439 43.62 7.47 9.08
C ARG A 439 43.59 8.61 10.10
N LEU A 440 42.70 8.56 11.09
CA LEU A 440 42.63 9.55 12.16
C LEU A 440 43.98 9.67 12.89
N GLU A 441 44.59 8.56 13.30
CA GLU A 441 45.88 8.54 13.96
C GLU A 441 46.98 9.25 13.13
N ARG A 442 46.99 9.05 11.80
CA ARG A 442 47.92 9.73 10.91
C ARG A 442 47.66 11.24 10.80
N LEU A 443 46.39 11.64 10.70
CA LEU A 443 46.02 13.05 10.62
C LEU A 443 46.29 13.78 11.92
N GLU A 444 46.06 13.14 13.07
CA GLU A 444 46.37 13.71 14.39
C GLU A 444 47.85 13.97 14.56
N ARG A 445 48.72 13.01 14.18
CA ARG A 445 50.18 13.21 14.14
C ARG A 445 50.59 14.35 13.20
N SER A 446 49.95 14.47 12.04
CA SER A 446 50.20 15.55 11.07
C SER A 446 49.77 16.91 11.63
N ARG A 447 48.60 16.96 12.31
CA ARG A 447 48.09 18.14 12.97
C ARG A 447 49.02 18.63 14.09
N GLU A 448 49.50 17.71 14.96
CA GLU A 448 50.48 18.05 16.00
C GLU A 448 51.76 18.65 15.40
N THR A 449 52.25 18.10 14.29
CA THR A 449 53.41 18.64 13.60
C THR A 449 53.12 20.02 13.00
N ALA A 450 51.98 20.22 12.35
CA ALA A 450 51.55 21.49 11.80
C ALA A 450 51.31 22.55 12.89
N GLN A 451 50.76 22.16 14.04
CA GLN A 451 50.57 23.07 15.21
C GLN A 451 51.90 23.57 15.76
N ARG A 452 52.93 22.71 15.89
CA ARG A 452 54.29 23.15 16.30
C ARG A 452 54.91 24.10 15.28
N LEU A 453 54.65 23.90 13.97
CA LEU A 453 55.12 24.85 12.94
C LEU A 453 54.33 26.14 12.92
N LEU A 454 53.07 26.14 13.31
CA LEU A 454 52.24 27.35 13.46
C LEU A 454 52.77 28.26 14.55
N GLU A 455 53.29 27.70 15.66
CA GLU A 455 53.95 28.48 16.71
C GLU A 455 55.16 29.29 16.19
N ILE A 456 55.79 28.81 15.09
CA ILE A 456 56.95 29.47 14.47
C ILE A 456 56.50 30.42 13.36
N SER A 457 55.45 30.11 12.59
CA SER A 457 54.99 30.91 11.48
C SER A 457 53.49 30.77 11.22
N SER A 458 52.76 31.87 11.11
CA SER A 458 51.32 31.93 10.82
C SER A 458 50.93 31.35 9.45
N ARG A 459 51.86 31.11 8.54
CA ARG A 459 51.58 30.50 7.20
C ARG A 459 50.97 29.11 7.31
N TYR A 460 51.09 28.42 8.43
CA TYR A 460 50.57 27.07 8.66
C TYR A 460 49.14 27.07 9.19
N GLN A 461 48.51 28.25 9.39
CA GLN A 461 47.16 28.36 9.95
C GLN A 461 46.10 27.67 9.08
N GLU A 462 46.14 27.85 7.74
CA GLU A 462 45.20 27.19 6.83
C GLU A 462 45.40 25.68 6.82
N GLN A 463 46.65 25.22 6.93
CA GLN A 463 46.96 23.79 6.97
C GLN A 463 46.43 23.14 8.25
N VAL A 464 46.55 23.77 9.38
CA VAL A 464 46.00 23.29 10.66
C VAL A 464 44.47 23.21 10.55
N ALA A 465 43.81 24.28 10.06
CA ALA A 465 42.35 24.30 9.89
C ALA A 465 41.84 23.19 8.94
N ALA A 466 42.55 22.97 7.83
CA ALA A 466 42.20 21.90 6.90
C ALA A 466 42.35 20.49 7.52
N LEU A 467 43.40 20.26 8.32
CA LEU A 467 43.60 19.01 9.05
C LEU A 467 42.52 18.80 10.12
N GLU A 468 42.15 19.85 10.87
CA GLU A 468 41.07 19.79 11.85
C GLU A 468 39.72 19.46 11.21
N ALA A 469 39.37 20.07 10.08
CA ALA A 469 38.17 19.75 9.34
C ALA A 469 38.14 18.29 8.89
N SER A 470 39.27 17.79 8.36
CA SER A 470 39.39 16.39 7.93
C SER A 470 39.30 15.39 9.09
N ILE A 471 39.85 15.75 10.25
CA ILE A 471 39.76 14.94 11.48
C ILE A 471 38.29 14.89 11.95
N GLN A 472 37.58 16.01 11.92
CA GLN A 472 36.17 16.07 12.32
C GLN A 472 35.30 15.20 11.40
N GLU A 473 35.50 15.27 10.10
CA GLU A 473 34.79 14.47 9.10
C GLU A 473 35.02 12.95 9.33
N LEU A 474 36.28 12.54 9.45
CA LEU A 474 36.62 11.13 9.68
C LEU A 474 36.16 10.64 11.06
N THR A 475 36.16 11.48 12.08
CA THR A 475 35.62 11.13 13.41
C THR A 475 34.14 10.83 13.33
N SER A 476 33.36 11.66 12.60
CA SER A 476 31.94 11.43 12.37
C SER A 476 31.70 10.13 11.62
N ALA A 477 32.49 9.86 10.56
CA ALA A 477 32.41 8.62 9.81
C ALA A 477 32.76 7.37 10.66
N ALA A 478 33.78 7.47 11.51
CA ALA A 478 34.14 6.38 12.43
C ALA A 478 33.03 6.11 13.47
N GLN A 479 32.41 7.16 13.99
CA GLN A 479 31.28 7.02 14.91
C GLN A 479 30.08 6.33 14.26
N GLU A 480 29.81 6.61 12.99
CA GLU A 480 28.74 5.96 12.23
C GLU A 480 29.03 4.47 12.03
N GLN A 481 30.27 4.12 11.66
CA GLN A 481 30.65 2.70 11.52
C GLN A 481 30.57 1.96 12.87
N MET A 482 30.99 2.56 13.97
CA MET A 482 30.86 1.97 15.30
C MET A 482 29.38 1.79 15.69
N ARG A 483 28.51 2.73 15.32
CA ARG A 483 27.08 2.59 15.53
C ARG A 483 26.53 1.39 14.77
N GLY A 484 26.84 1.26 13.48
CA GLY A 484 26.44 0.12 12.66
C GLY A 484 26.99 -1.21 13.19
N TYR A 485 28.25 -1.23 13.61
CA TYR A 485 28.87 -2.41 14.21
C TYR A 485 28.15 -2.86 15.48
N ARG A 486 27.91 -1.95 16.42
CA ARG A 486 27.16 -2.19 17.65
C ARG A 486 25.77 -2.72 17.37
N GLU A 487 25.07 -2.12 16.40
CA GLU A 487 23.72 -2.52 16.01
C GLU A 487 23.69 -3.98 15.53
N LYS A 488 24.65 -4.38 14.71
CA LYS A 488 24.75 -5.75 14.21
C LYS A 488 25.09 -6.76 15.33
N ILE A 489 25.95 -6.40 16.26
CA ILE A 489 26.22 -7.24 17.44
C ILE A 489 24.95 -7.43 18.29
N THR A 490 24.19 -6.37 18.49
CA THR A 490 22.93 -6.46 19.25
C THR A 490 21.93 -7.38 18.55
N GLN A 491 21.84 -7.30 17.22
CA GLN A 491 20.99 -8.18 16.43
C GLN A 491 21.45 -9.64 16.49
N LEU A 492 22.76 -9.88 16.33
CA LEU A 492 23.35 -11.22 16.42
C LEU A 492 23.16 -11.85 17.79
N GLY A 493 23.18 -11.04 18.86
CA GLY A 493 22.96 -11.54 20.21
C GLY A 493 21.58 -12.15 20.47
N ASP A 494 20.62 -11.97 19.56
CA ASP A 494 19.30 -12.57 19.65
C ASP A 494 19.23 -13.97 18.98
N TYR A 495 20.29 -14.39 18.25
CA TYR A 495 20.38 -15.71 17.65
C TYR A 495 20.95 -16.74 18.62
N GLU A 496 20.65 -18.02 18.37
CA GLU A 496 21.28 -19.10 19.09
C GLU A 496 22.80 -19.09 18.86
N PRO A 497 23.63 -19.31 19.93
CA PRO A 497 25.09 -19.25 19.81
C PRO A 497 25.67 -20.12 18.70
N GLY A 498 25.08 -21.28 18.41
CA GLY A 498 25.53 -22.18 17.35
C GLY A 498 25.42 -21.60 15.94
N TYR A 499 24.44 -20.72 15.68
CA TYR A 499 24.34 -20.02 14.38
C TYR A 499 25.40 -18.94 14.24
N ILE A 500 25.72 -18.25 15.34
CA ILE A 500 26.75 -17.21 15.38
C ILE A 500 28.14 -17.85 15.16
N GLU A 501 28.43 -18.93 15.88
CA GLU A 501 29.68 -19.68 15.75
C GLU A 501 29.88 -20.20 14.32
N THR A 502 28.83 -20.79 13.73
CA THR A 502 28.83 -21.26 12.34
C THR A 502 29.08 -20.13 11.35
N ALA A 503 28.43 -18.95 11.55
CA ALA A 503 28.63 -17.78 10.71
C ALA A 503 30.08 -17.28 10.78
N LEU A 504 30.65 -17.10 11.97
CA LEU A 504 32.04 -16.67 12.15
C LEU A 504 33.04 -17.68 11.60
N ALA A 505 32.81 -18.97 11.81
CA ALA A 505 33.65 -20.04 11.26
C ALA A 505 33.65 -20.00 9.73
N THR A 506 32.48 -19.78 9.11
CA THR A 506 32.37 -19.68 7.65
C THR A 506 33.14 -18.47 7.11
N LEU A 507 33.05 -17.31 7.77
CA LEU A 507 33.78 -16.11 7.37
C LEU A 507 35.30 -16.28 7.54
N ARG A 508 35.75 -16.94 8.60
CA ARG A 508 37.17 -17.24 8.80
C ARG A 508 37.71 -18.25 7.79
N ALA A 509 36.91 -19.25 7.41
CA ALA A 509 37.30 -20.27 6.43
C ALA A 509 37.48 -19.69 4.99
N ALA A 510 36.95 -18.52 4.71
CA ALA A 510 37.17 -17.81 3.44
C ALA A 510 38.60 -17.20 3.32
N GLU A 511 39.46 -17.39 4.28
CA GLU A 511 40.83 -16.86 4.35
C GLU A 511 40.92 -15.35 4.07
N PRO A 512 40.17 -14.51 4.83
CA PRO A 512 40.10 -13.08 4.60
C PRO A 512 41.47 -12.40 4.80
N PRO A 513 41.67 -11.18 4.28
CA PRO A 513 42.86 -10.37 4.52
C PRO A 513 43.14 -10.18 6.01
N GLN A 514 44.40 -9.89 6.36
CA GLN A 514 44.84 -9.79 7.77
C GLN A 514 43.98 -8.80 8.59
N ARG A 515 43.62 -7.64 8.00
CA ARG A 515 42.76 -6.64 8.66
C ARG A 515 41.38 -7.23 9.03
N GLU A 516 40.77 -7.92 8.10
CA GLU A 516 39.46 -8.52 8.29
C GLU A 516 39.51 -9.69 9.31
N ARG A 517 40.59 -10.47 9.32
CA ARG A 517 40.79 -11.52 10.37
C ARG A 517 40.82 -10.92 11.75
N LEU A 518 41.57 -9.84 11.97
CA LEU A 518 41.60 -9.15 13.27
C LEU A 518 40.23 -8.60 13.66
N VAL A 519 39.48 -8.08 12.70
CA VAL A 519 38.10 -7.62 12.94
C VAL A 519 37.19 -8.80 13.32
N LEU A 520 37.30 -9.95 12.66
CA LEU A 520 36.51 -11.14 12.97
C LEU A 520 36.86 -11.69 14.39
N ASP A 521 38.09 -11.54 14.84
CA ASP A 521 38.47 -11.92 16.18
C ASP A 521 37.88 -10.97 17.24
N LEU A 522 37.95 -9.66 17.00
CA LEU A 522 37.27 -8.67 17.85
C LEU A 522 35.74 -8.88 17.84
N LEU A 523 35.14 -9.14 16.68
CA LEU A 523 33.72 -9.41 16.56
C LEU A 523 33.31 -10.64 17.39
N GLY A 524 34.07 -11.74 17.32
CA GLY A 524 33.82 -12.92 18.13
C GLY A 524 33.88 -12.63 19.62
N LYS A 525 34.90 -11.88 20.06
CA LYS A 525 35.06 -11.46 21.47
C LYS A 525 33.88 -10.59 21.93
N HIS A 526 33.51 -9.56 21.13
CA HIS A 526 32.42 -8.64 21.49
C HIS A 526 31.04 -9.33 21.49
N LEU A 527 30.83 -10.33 20.63
CA LEU A 527 29.61 -11.14 20.62
C LEU A 527 29.53 -12.05 21.88
N GLU A 528 30.63 -12.67 22.29
CA GLU A 528 30.69 -13.46 23.51
C GLU A 528 30.40 -12.60 24.74
N GLU A 529 31.05 -11.43 24.86
CA GLU A 529 30.81 -10.47 25.93
C GLU A 529 29.37 -9.97 25.96
N PHE A 530 28.83 -9.61 24.80
CA PHE A 530 27.42 -9.17 24.68
C PHE A 530 26.46 -10.31 25.06
N GLY A 531 26.76 -11.55 24.68
CA GLY A 531 25.98 -12.73 25.06
C GLY A 531 25.89 -12.91 26.58
N MET A 532 26.99 -12.69 27.29
CA MET A 532 27.06 -12.82 28.76
C MET A 532 26.37 -11.65 29.48
N GLN A 533 26.57 -10.42 29.03
CA GLN A 533 26.17 -9.22 29.77
C GLN A 533 24.86 -8.59 29.25
N ARG A 534 24.46 -8.93 28.05
CA ARG A 534 23.33 -8.31 27.31
C ARG A 534 23.45 -6.77 27.24
N ARG A 535 24.66 -6.26 27.29
CA ARG A 535 24.97 -4.83 27.24
C ARG A 535 26.09 -4.57 26.23
N ALA A 536 25.85 -3.65 25.29
CA ALA A 536 26.88 -3.18 24.38
C ALA A 536 27.73 -2.10 25.04
N GLU A 537 29.06 -2.18 24.87
CA GLU A 537 30.03 -1.22 25.43
C GLU A 537 30.82 -0.52 24.30
N PRO A 538 30.19 0.38 23.53
CA PRO A 538 30.78 0.93 22.31
C PRO A 538 32.05 1.76 22.55
N GLU A 539 32.18 2.42 23.67
CA GLU A 539 33.40 3.18 24.02
C GLU A 539 34.59 2.23 24.24
N ARG A 540 34.42 1.17 25.01
CA ARG A 540 35.45 0.18 25.22
C ARG A 540 35.81 -0.55 23.93
N TRP A 541 34.82 -0.94 23.14
CA TRP A 541 35.05 -1.57 21.84
C TRP A 541 35.81 -0.66 20.87
N LEU A 542 35.53 0.65 20.91
CA LEU A 542 36.28 1.62 20.11
C LEU A 542 37.76 1.69 20.52
N ASP A 543 38.05 1.64 21.83
CA ASP A 543 39.42 1.61 22.34
C ASP A 543 40.14 0.31 21.94
N GLU A 544 39.47 -0.84 22.01
CA GLU A 544 40.01 -2.11 21.55
C GLU A 544 40.29 -2.11 20.04
N PHE A 545 39.46 -1.44 19.22
CA PHE A 545 39.77 -1.21 17.80
C PHE A 545 40.99 -0.31 17.63
N ARG A 546 41.14 0.76 18.41
CA ARG A 546 42.31 1.63 18.37
C ARG A 546 43.61 0.87 18.72
N GLU A 547 43.57 0.09 19.79
CA GLU A 547 44.72 -0.71 20.22
C GLU A 547 45.09 -1.81 19.20
N GLY A 548 44.07 -2.52 18.71
CA GLY A 548 44.27 -3.63 17.77
C GLY A 548 44.77 -3.20 16.38
N PHE A 549 44.55 -1.93 15.99
CA PHE A 549 44.99 -1.38 14.72
C PHE A 549 46.00 -0.26 14.83
N ALA A 550 46.55 0.01 16.01
CA ALA A 550 47.64 0.97 16.20
C ALA A 550 48.87 0.57 15.36
N GLY A 551 49.29 1.49 14.48
CA GLY A 551 50.43 1.27 13.58
C GLY A 551 50.19 0.25 12.45
N PHE A 552 48.96 -0.17 12.21
CA PHE A 552 48.66 -1.07 11.11
C PHE A 552 48.83 -0.39 9.75
N GLU A 553 49.91 -0.72 9.06
CA GLU A 553 50.23 -0.30 7.67
C GLU A 553 49.74 -1.37 6.71
N GLY A 554 48.46 -1.31 6.27
CA GLY A 554 47.89 -2.26 5.35
C GLY A 554 47.00 -1.62 4.31
#